data_982ff02a7d82f0c5a40847970a6c19a7
#
_entry.id   982ff02a7d82f0c5a40847970a6c19a7
#
_cell.length_a   1.000
_cell.length_b   1.000
_cell.length_c   1.000
_cell.angle_alpha   90.00
_cell.angle_beta   90.00
_cell.angle_gamma   90.00
#
_symmetry.space_group_name_H-M   'P 1'
#
loop_
_entity.id
_entity.type
_entity.pdbx_description
1 polymer ?
#
loop_
_entity_poly.entity_id
_entity_poly.type
_entity_poly.pdbx_seq_one_letter_code
_entity_poly.pdbx_strand_id
1 'polypeptide(L)'
;MTSSILSWIWSERFWLPENVTWADLEHPPPGVEYPRLGQIVYAIPLAFGVLFLRLLFERLVAKPCAQILHIQADVSRPPQSNAVLEKVYGSRTSPDEKQLAGLSKQLDWDVRKIQRWFRLRRNQDKPSLLKKFSESMWRFTFYLGIFIYAIRYLWVSPWMWNTKECWYNYPFQPLSPGQYNYYLAELAFYWSLMLTQFTDVKRKDFNIMLVHHFATISLITFSYANNMLRMGTLVMCVHDAADIFLEAAKLANYAKCQKLCDTLFIVFSLVFFITRLVIYPFWVVHSVLIESWEIVGPYQSWWLLNGLLLVLQVLHVIWFYLIARIAIKALFKGKVAKDDRSDIESSSEDEADTNCRSTKDPKDSSSNGCSRT
;
A
#
# COMPACT_ATOMS: atom_id res chain seq x y z
N MET A 1 -23.25 -32.61 -4.21
CA MET A 1 -22.54 -31.93 -3.09
C MET A 1 -22.15 -30.48 -3.41
N THR A 2 -21.59 -30.17 -4.58
CA THR A 2 -21.19 -28.79 -4.92
C THR A 2 -22.37 -27.83 -5.03
N SER A 3 -23.53 -28.25 -5.57
CA SER A 3 -24.74 -27.43 -5.63
C SER A 3 -25.31 -27.07 -4.24
N SER A 4 -25.22 -28.01 -3.30
CA SER A 4 -25.72 -27.81 -1.92
C SER A 4 -24.89 -26.81 -1.11
N ILE A 5 -23.55 -26.81 -1.31
CA ILE A 5 -22.66 -25.85 -0.65
C ILE A 5 -22.83 -24.44 -1.24
N LEU A 6 -22.91 -24.34 -2.56
CA LEU A 6 -23.14 -23.06 -3.24
C LEU A 6 -24.49 -22.45 -2.88
N SER A 7 -25.57 -23.24 -2.80
CA SER A 7 -26.88 -22.73 -2.37
C SER A 7 -26.90 -22.30 -0.92
N TRP A 8 -26.08 -22.91 -0.07
CA TRP A 8 -25.93 -22.47 1.32
C TRP A 8 -25.15 -21.16 1.44
N ILE A 9 -24.01 -21.02 0.70
CA ILE A 9 -23.21 -19.79 0.68
C ILE A 9 -24.02 -18.61 0.10
N TRP A 10 -24.80 -18.84 -0.96
CA TRP A 10 -25.61 -17.81 -1.62
C TRP A 10 -27.07 -17.85 -1.19
N SER A 11 -27.33 -18.15 0.08
CA SER A 11 -28.68 -18.14 0.65
C SER A 11 -29.28 -16.74 0.60
N GLU A 12 -30.45 -16.58 -0.05
CA GLU A 12 -31.19 -15.30 -0.14
C GLU A 12 -31.42 -14.70 1.24
N ARG A 13 -31.82 -15.53 2.20
CA ARG A 13 -32.04 -15.11 3.59
C ARG A 13 -30.80 -14.45 4.23
N PHE A 14 -29.60 -14.83 3.81
CA PHE A 14 -28.37 -14.25 4.35
C PHE A 14 -28.03 -12.93 3.63
N TRP A 15 -28.11 -12.91 2.30
CA TRP A 15 -27.58 -11.81 1.50
C TRP A 15 -28.57 -10.68 1.26
N LEU A 16 -29.87 -11.00 1.13
CA LEU A 16 -30.90 -10.04 0.69
C LEU A 16 -31.81 -9.61 1.85
N PRO A 17 -32.45 -8.44 1.77
CA PRO A 17 -33.51 -8.03 2.69
C PRO A 17 -34.70 -8.99 2.66
N GLU A 18 -35.56 -8.92 3.66
CA GLU A 18 -36.78 -9.73 3.72
C GLU A 18 -37.65 -9.51 2.47
N ASN A 19 -38.24 -10.60 1.99
CA ASN A 19 -39.12 -10.63 0.79
C ASN A 19 -38.45 -10.25 -0.54
N VAL A 20 -37.12 -10.28 -0.64
CA VAL A 20 -36.37 -10.13 -1.91
C VAL A 20 -35.69 -11.44 -2.25
N THR A 21 -35.78 -11.86 -3.50
CA THR A 21 -35.16 -13.08 -4.04
C THR A 21 -34.11 -12.73 -5.09
N TRP A 22 -33.18 -13.67 -5.38
CA TRP A 22 -32.25 -13.49 -6.50
C TRP A 22 -32.96 -13.37 -7.83
N ALA A 23 -34.13 -14.04 -8.00
CA ALA A 23 -34.94 -13.98 -9.23
C ALA A 23 -35.43 -12.53 -9.50
N ASP A 24 -35.75 -11.75 -8.44
CA ASP A 24 -36.17 -10.36 -8.60
C ASP A 24 -35.03 -9.47 -9.14
N LEU A 25 -33.78 -9.80 -8.83
CA LEU A 25 -32.60 -9.09 -9.34
C LEU A 25 -32.14 -9.60 -10.71
N GLU A 26 -32.46 -10.85 -11.07
CA GLU A 26 -32.13 -11.42 -12.38
C GLU A 26 -33.04 -10.92 -13.50
N HIS A 27 -34.29 -10.50 -13.18
CA HIS A 27 -35.30 -10.07 -14.11
C HIS A 27 -35.69 -8.61 -13.93
N PRO A 28 -34.77 -7.64 -14.22
CA PRO A 28 -35.04 -6.22 -14.08
C PRO A 28 -36.13 -5.76 -15.10
N PRO A 29 -36.82 -4.65 -14.79
CA PRO A 29 -37.71 -4.00 -15.74
C PRO A 29 -37.03 -3.61 -17.04
N PRO A 30 -37.74 -3.46 -18.16
CA PRO A 30 -37.16 -3.06 -19.44
C PRO A 30 -36.38 -1.73 -19.31
N GLY A 31 -35.11 -1.72 -19.79
CA GLY A 31 -34.25 -0.54 -19.74
C GLY A 31 -33.49 -0.36 -18.45
N VAL A 32 -33.61 -1.24 -17.49
CA VAL A 32 -32.84 -1.24 -16.23
C VAL A 32 -31.91 -2.43 -16.19
N GLU A 33 -30.69 -2.24 -15.73
CA GLU A 33 -29.74 -3.32 -15.42
C GLU A 33 -29.41 -3.32 -13.94
N TYR A 34 -29.41 -4.51 -13.33
CA TYR A 34 -28.89 -4.72 -11.98
C TYR A 34 -27.53 -5.41 -12.03
N PRO A 35 -26.65 -5.23 -11.04
CA PRO A 35 -25.37 -5.91 -10.99
C PRO A 35 -25.56 -7.43 -10.91
N ARG A 36 -24.83 -8.16 -11.75
CA ARG A 36 -24.81 -9.62 -11.76
C ARG A 36 -23.42 -10.11 -11.31
N LEU A 37 -23.37 -11.08 -10.41
CA LEU A 37 -22.11 -11.61 -9.90
C LEU A 37 -21.18 -12.09 -11.03
N GLY A 38 -21.72 -12.64 -12.11
CA GLY A 38 -20.94 -13.05 -13.29
C GLY A 38 -20.16 -11.91 -13.95
N GLN A 39 -20.64 -10.67 -13.86
CA GLN A 39 -19.95 -9.51 -14.45
C GLN A 39 -18.67 -9.14 -13.69
N ILE A 40 -18.67 -9.26 -12.34
CA ILE A 40 -17.50 -8.88 -11.53
C ILE A 40 -16.35 -9.89 -11.64
N VAL A 41 -16.63 -11.12 -12.11
CA VAL A 41 -15.61 -12.15 -12.36
C VAL A 41 -14.60 -11.70 -13.43
N TYR A 42 -15.01 -10.83 -14.35
CA TYR A 42 -14.09 -10.23 -15.33
C TYR A 42 -12.94 -9.43 -14.70
N ALA A 43 -13.05 -9.05 -13.42
CA ALA A 43 -11.93 -8.43 -12.70
C ALA A 43 -10.69 -9.34 -12.61
N ILE A 44 -10.86 -10.67 -12.61
CA ILE A 44 -9.74 -11.61 -12.52
C ILE A 44 -8.86 -11.57 -13.78
N PRO A 45 -9.37 -11.82 -15.01
CA PRO A 45 -8.55 -11.67 -16.21
C PRO A 45 -8.06 -10.23 -16.40
N LEU A 46 -8.86 -9.22 -16.01
CA LEU A 46 -8.44 -7.83 -16.07
C LEU A 46 -7.27 -7.53 -15.10
N ALA A 47 -7.17 -8.19 -13.94
CA ALA A 47 -6.03 -8.06 -13.04
C ALA A 47 -4.71 -8.47 -13.71
N PHE A 48 -4.71 -9.52 -14.52
CA PHE A 48 -3.53 -9.87 -15.32
C PHE A 48 -3.22 -8.83 -16.40
N GLY A 49 -4.25 -8.22 -17.01
CA GLY A 49 -4.11 -7.07 -17.90
C GLY A 49 -3.48 -5.87 -17.20
N VAL A 50 -3.90 -5.56 -15.97
CA VAL A 50 -3.34 -4.51 -15.11
C VAL A 50 -1.88 -4.81 -14.78
N LEU A 51 -1.52 -6.06 -14.48
CA LEU A 51 -0.12 -6.47 -14.26
C LEU A 51 0.73 -6.27 -15.51
N PHE A 52 0.22 -6.67 -16.66
CA PHE A 52 0.93 -6.46 -17.93
C PHE A 52 1.13 -4.96 -18.21
N LEU A 53 0.08 -4.15 -18.03
CA LEU A 53 0.15 -2.69 -18.17
C LEU A 53 1.17 -2.08 -17.20
N ARG A 54 1.21 -2.56 -15.95
CA ARG A 54 2.21 -2.17 -14.97
C ARG A 54 3.63 -2.43 -15.48
N LEU A 55 3.91 -3.62 -16.00
CA LEU A 55 5.25 -3.95 -16.51
C LEU A 55 5.66 -3.06 -17.69
N LEU A 56 4.71 -2.76 -18.59
CA LEU A 56 4.94 -1.81 -19.67
C LEU A 56 5.20 -0.40 -19.15
N PHE A 57 4.37 0.08 -18.22
CA PHE A 57 4.51 1.39 -17.59
C PHE A 57 5.86 1.52 -16.86
N GLU A 58 6.24 0.52 -16.07
CA GLU A 58 7.53 0.52 -15.38
C GLU A 58 8.71 0.58 -16.35
N ARG A 59 8.60 -0.10 -17.50
CA ARG A 59 9.66 -0.12 -18.51
C ARG A 59 9.70 1.16 -19.36
N LEU A 60 8.54 1.64 -19.83
CA LEU A 60 8.44 2.71 -20.84
C LEU A 60 8.32 4.09 -20.22
N VAL A 61 7.82 4.21 -19.00
CA VAL A 61 7.57 5.48 -18.32
C VAL A 61 8.45 5.64 -17.08
N ALA A 62 8.32 4.73 -16.11
CA ALA A 62 8.96 4.91 -14.81
C ALA A 62 10.49 4.88 -14.88
N LYS A 63 11.07 3.95 -15.67
CA LYS A 63 12.54 3.87 -15.84
C LYS A 63 13.13 5.11 -16.52
N PRO A 64 12.60 5.60 -17.66
CA PRO A 64 13.07 6.86 -18.25
C PRO A 64 12.93 8.06 -17.30
N CYS A 65 11.81 8.19 -16.60
CA CYS A 65 11.62 9.24 -15.59
C CYS A 65 12.67 9.16 -14.47
N ALA A 66 12.96 7.94 -13.97
CA ALA A 66 14.00 7.75 -12.98
C ALA A 66 15.40 8.16 -13.49
N GLN A 67 15.70 7.91 -14.77
CA GLN A 67 16.96 8.32 -15.38
C GLN A 67 17.08 9.85 -15.47
N ILE A 68 16.00 10.55 -15.86
CA ILE A 68 15.94 12.02 -15.89
C ILE A 68 16.16 12.59 -14.47
N LEU A 69 15.60 11.95 -13.45
CA LEU A 69 15.78 12.34 -12.06
C LEU A 69 17.09 11.86 -11.44
N HIS A 70 17.99 11.30 -12.23
CA HIS A 70 19.28 10.74 -11.79
C HIS A 70 19.17 9.68 -10.68
N ILE A 71 18.04 8.97 -10.64
CA ILE A 71 17.82 7.85 -9.74
C ILE A 71 18.49 6.62 -10.35
N GLN A 72 19.72 6.37 -9.92
CA GLN A 72 20.47 5.19 -10.36
C GLN A 72 20.10 3.98 -9.51
N ALA A 73 20.15 2.79 -10.09
CA ALA A 73 20.19 1.57 -9.31
C ALA A 73 21.45 1.62 -8.45
N ASP A 74 21.30 1.52 -7.12
CA ASP A 74 22.45 1.42 -6.22
C ASP A 74 23.27 0.19 -6.61
N VAL A 75 24.35 0.41 -7.35
CA VAL A 75 25.32 -0.63 -7.66
C VAL A 75 26.20 -0.78 -6.42
N SER A 76 25.70 -1.49 -5.42
CA SER A 76 26.54 -1.86 -4.27
C SER A 76 27.65 -2.78 -4.80
N ARG A 77 28.90 -2.42 -4.50
CA ARG A 77 30.05 -3.28 -4.89
C ARG A 77 29.83 -4.69 -4.34
N PRO A 78 29.92 -5.73 -5.16
CA PRO A 78 29.77 -7.09 -4.69
C PRO A 78 30.81 -7.38 -3.60
N PRO A 79 30.46 -8.07 -2.52
CA PRO A 79 31.44 -8.54 -1.55
C PRO A 79 32.37 -9.54 -2.21
N GLN A 80 33.58 -9.68 -1.68
CA GLN A 80 34.50 -10.71 -2.13
C GLN A 80 33.86 -12.11 -1.96
N SER A 81 33.82 -12.90 -3.01
CA SER A 81 33.24 -14.25 -2.96
C SER A 81 33.91 -15.11 -1.89
N ASN A 82 33.08 -15.64 -0.96
CA ASN A 82 33.57 -16.53 0.11
C ASN A 82 32.48 -17.53 0.48
N ALA A 83 32.71 -18.81 0.17
CA ALA A 83 31.73 -19.88 0.37
C ALA A 83 31.36 -20.10 1.86
N VAL A 84 32.31 -19.88 2.79
CA VAL A 84 32.04 -20.02 4.24
C VAL A 84 31.09 -18.93 4.71
N LEU A 85 31.33 -17.67 4.32
CA LEU A 85 30.47 -16.53 4.70
C LEU A 85 29.09 -16.63 4.04
N GLU A 86 28.98 -17.08 2.78
CA GLU A 86 27.69 -17.33 2.11
C GLU A 86 26.87 -18.41 2.83
N LYS A 87 27.50 -19.49 3.28
CA LYS A 87 26.83 -20.55 4.05
C LYS A 87 26.26 -20.02 5.38
N VAL A 88 27.03 -19.20 6.08
CA VAL A 88 26.56 -18.56 7.34
C VAL A 88 25.46 -17.54 7.05
N TYR A 89 25.60 -16.77 5.98
CA TYR A 89 24.60 -15.79 5.56
C TYR A 89 23.25 -16.43 5.23
N GLY A 90 23.24 -17.62 4.60
CA GLY A 90 22.03 -18.39 4.33
C GLY A 90 21.27 -18.86 5.59
N SER A 91 21.99 -19.02 6.71
CA SER A 91 21.39 -19.37 8.00
C SER A 91 21.07 -18.15 8.88
N ARG A 92 21.91 -17.12 8.84
CA ARG A 92 21.74 -15.86 9.59
C ARG A 92 22.35 -14.68 8.83
N THR A 93 21.54 -13.68 8.56
CA THR A 93 21.95 -12.45 7.88
C THR A 93 22.83 -11.54 8.74
N SER A 94 22.74 -11.67 10.08
CA SER A 94 23.55 -10.91 11.05
C SER A 94 24.11 -11.86 12.11
N PRO A 95 25.41 -12.24 12.03
CA PRO A 95 26.02 -13.12 13.01
C PRO A 95 26.30 -12.38 14.33
N ASP A 96 26.22 -13.12 15.44
CA ASP A 96 26.53 -12.65 16.78
C ASP A 96 28.05 -12.45 16.96
N GLU A 97 28.49 -11.69 17.98
CA GLU A 97 29.91 -11.43 18.24
C GLU A 97 30.74 -12.72 18.40
N LYS A 98 30.19 -13.77 19.03
CA LYS A 98 30.85 -15.06 19.18
C LYS A 98 31.06 -15.76 17.81
N GLN A 99 30.08 -15.66 16.93
CA GLN A 99 30.18 -16.19 15.56
C GLN A 99 31.19 -15.40 14.74
N LEU A 100 31.19 -14.06 14.86
CA LEU A 100 32.17 -13.20 14.20
C LEU A 100 33.60 -13.55 14.63
N ALA A 101 33.83 -13.75 15.93
CA ALA A 101 35.15 -14.18 16.44
C ALA A 101 35.55 -15.57 15.95
N GLY A 102 34.59 -16.51 15.85
CA GLY A 102 34.82 -17.83 15.27
C GLY A 102 35.18 -17.77 13.78
N LEU A 103 34.44 -16.98 13.00
CA LEU A 103 34.70 -16.77 11.59
C LEU A 103 36.03 -16.05 11.33
N SER A 104 36.42 -15.13 12.22
CA SER A 104 37.72 -14.44 12.16
C SER A 104 38.86 -15.40 12.30
N LYS A 105 38.78 -16.35 13.25
CA LYS A 105 39.82 -17.39 13.43
C LYS A 105 39.85 -18.40 12.25
N GLN A 106 38.66 -18.73 11.70
CA GLN A 106 38.52 -19.72 10.62
C GLN A 106 39.06 -19.18 9.27
N LEU A 107 38.86 -17.90 8.99
CA LEU A 107 39.17 -17.26 7.71
C LEU A 107 40.49 -16.45 7.74
N ASP A 108 41.09 -16.32 8.90
CA ASP A 108 42.21 -15.41 9.13
C ASP A 108 41.91 -13.96 8.65
N TRP A 109 40.66 -13.53 8.90
CA TRP A 109 40.17 -12.20 8.54
C TRP A 109 39.87 -11.40 9.79
N ASP A 110 40.20 -10.09 9.77
CA ASP A 110 39.77 -9.17 10.81
C ASP A 110 38.22 -9.16 10.91
N VAL A 111 37.71 -9.12 12.15
CA VAL A 111 36.27 -9.04 12.46
C VAL A 111 35.60 -7.90 11.68
N ARG A 112 36.25 -6.74 11.57
CA ARG A 112 35.73 -5.60 10.79
C ARG A 112 35.57 -5.91 9.30
N LYS A 113 36.50 -6.72 8.72
CA LYS A 113 36.42 -7.15 7.32
C LYS A 113 35.22 -8.09 7.11
N ILE A 114 34.95 -8.99 8.04
CA ILE A 114 33.81 -9.88 8.04
C ILE A 114 32.51 -9.10 8.17
N GLN A 115 32.42 -8.19 9.14
CA GLN A 115 31.25 -7.30 9.30
C GLN A 115 30.97 -6.49 8.03
N ARG A 116 32.04 -5.93 7.41
CA ARG A 116 31.94 -5.23 6.12
C ARG A 116 31.40 -6.14 5.01
N TRP A 117 31.85 -7.40 4.98
CA TRP A 117 31.34 -8.37 4.02
C TRP A 117 29.86 -8.64 4.19
N PHE A 118 29.39 -8.90 5.42
CA PHE A 118 27.96 -9.09 5.70
C PHE A 118 27.13 -7.85 5.37
N ARG A 119 27.63 -6.67 5.64
CA ARG A 119 26.99 -5.40 5.28
C ARG A 119 26.84 -5.26 3.76
N LEU A 120 27.89 -5.52 3.01
CA LEU A 120 27.84 -5.47 1.53
C LEU A 120 26.89 -6.53 0.97
N ARG A 121 26.90 -7.73 1.55
CA ARG A 121 26.02 -8.82 1.11
C ARG A 121 24.54 -8.50 1.38
N ARG A 122 24.20 -7.99 2.56
CA ARG A 122 22.85 -7.50 2.85
C ARG A 122 22.42 -6.39 1.89
N ASN A 123 23.31 -5.50 1.54
CA ASN A 123 23.00 -4.42 0.60
C ASN A 123 22.68 -4.92 -0.82
N GLN A 124 23.23 -6.06 -1.23
CA GLN A 124 22.86 -6.69 -2.51
C GLN A 124 21.42 -7.23 -2.51
N ASP A 125 20.96 -7.75 -1.36
CA ASP A 125 19.60 -8.30 -1.25
C ASP A 125 18.54 -7.21 -1.07
N LYS A 126 18.96 -5.97 -0.79
CA LYS A 126 18.02 -4.84 -0.68
C LYS A 126 17.45 -4.49 -2.07
N PRO A 127 16.14 -4.29 -2.18
CA PRO A 127 15.54 -3.86 -3.43
C PRO A 127 16.11 -2.51 -3.87
N SER A 128 16.47 -2.41 -5.16
CA SER A 128 17.04 -1.20 -5.72
C SER A 128 16.11 0.02 -5.58
N LEU A 129 16.70 1.21 -5.46
CA LEU A 129 15.95 2.46 -5.42
C LEU A 129 15.09 2.63 -6.68
N LEU A 130 15.59 2.21 -7.83
CA LEU A 130 14.86 2.22 -9.09
C LEU A 130 13.58 1.35 -9.01
N LYS A 131 13.65 0.15 -8.42
CA LYS A 131 12.48 -0.71 -8.23
C LYS A 131 11.44 -0.03 -7.34
N LYS A 132 11.85 0.52 -6.19
CA LYS A 132 10.98 1.26 -5.26
C LYS A 132 10.30 2.45 -5.94
N PHE A 133 11.06 3.21 -6.73
CA PHE A 133 10.54 4.35 -7.49
C PHE A 133 9.50 3.92 -8.53
N SER A 134 9.79 2.89 -9.32
CA SER A 134 8.89 2.40 -10.36
C SER A 134 7.58 1.88 -9.79
N GLU A 135 7.63 1.12 -8.68
CA GLU A 135 6.43 0.65 -7.98
C GLU A 135 5.57 1.80 -7.45
N SER A 136 6.20 2.81 -6.83
CA SER A 136 5.47 3.98 -6.31
C SER A 136 4.90 4.84 -7.43
N MET A 137 5.60 4.99 -8.55
CA MET A 137 5.13 5.76 -9.70
C MET A 137 3.91 5.10 -10.37
N TRP A 138 3.90 3.78 -10.47
CA TRP A 138 2.74 3.03 -10.94
C TRP A 138 1.52 3.24 -10.05
N ARG A 139 1.68 3.07 -8.73
CA ARG A 139 0.60 3.26 -7.76
C ARG A 139 0.09 4.70 -7.75
N PHE A 140 0.99 5.67 -7.76
CA PHE A 140 0.63 7.09 -7.86
C PHE A 140 -0.23 7.38 -9.09
N THR A 141 0.17 6.87 -10.25
CA THR A 141 -0.55 7.10 -11.51
C THR A 141 -1.94 6.46 -11.48
N PHE A 142 -2.04 5.24 -10.94
CA PHE A 142 -3.32 4.56 -10.79
C PHE A 142 -4.26 5.32 -9.83
N TYR A 143 -3.82 5.58 -8.60
CA TYR A 143 -4.65 6.28 -7.61
C TYR A 143 -5.09 7.67 -8.08
N LEU A 144 -4.21 8.42 -8.73
CA LEU A 144 -4.55 9.72 -9.29
C LEU A 144 -5.62 9.58 -10.38
N GLY A 145 -5.46 8.66 -11.31
CA GLY A 145 -6.40 8.43 -12.41
C GLY A 145 -7.76 7.96 -11.92
N ILE A 146 -7.80 6.97 -11.03
CA ILE A 146 -9.07 6.40 -10.52
C ILE A 146 -9.79 7.40 -9.61
N PHE A 147 -9.07 8.17 -8.80
CA PHE A 147 -9.66 9.21 -7.95
C PHE A 147 -10.28 10.34 -8.77
N ILE A 148 -9.62 10.80 -9.84
CA ILE A 148 -10.21 11.79 -10.77
C ILE A 148 -11.49 11.24 -11.40
N TYR A 149 -11.48 9.97 -11.82
CA TYR A 149 -12.64 9.30 -12.36
C TYR A 149 -13.78 9.25 -11.32
N ALA A 150 -13.45 8.80 -10.09
CA ALA A 150 -14.40 8.71 -8.97
C ALA A 150 -15.04 10.05 -8.64
N ILE A 151 -14.23 11.11 -8.47
CA ILE A 151 -14.74 12.45 -8.16
C ILE A 151 -15.65 12.96 -9.28
N ARG A 152 -15.27 12.82 -10.55
CA ARG A 152 -16.13 13.26 -11.66
C ARG A 152 -17.47 12.54 -11.69
N TYR A 153 -17.47 11.25 -11.38
CA TYR A 153 -18.67 10.44 -11.33
C TYR A 153 -19.54 10.79 -10.10
N LEU A 154 -18.92 10.85 -8.94
CA LEU A 154 -19.62 11.06 -7.67
C LEU A 154 -20.16 12.49 -7.51
N TRP A 155 -19.46 13.51 -8.04
CA TRP A 155 -19.87 14.92 -7.90
C TRP A 155 -21.27 15.21 -8.37
N VAL A 156 -21.70 14.53 -9.42
CA VAL A 156 -23.06 14.65 -9.99
C VAL A 156 -24.05 13.65 -9.40
N SER A 157 -23.58 12.76 -8.51
CA SER A 157 -24.40 11.70 -7.91
C SER A 157 -25.04 12.19 -6.61
N PRO A 158 -26.37 12.01 -6.42
CA PRO A 158 -27.09 12.47 -5.23
C PRO A 158 -26.51 11.92 -3.92
N TRP A 159 -26.06 10.66 -3.92
CA TRP A 159 -25.53 9.98 -2.74
C TRP A 159 -24.17 10.50 -2.27
N MET A 160 -23.47 11.28 -3.09
CA MET A 160 -22.25 11.99 -2.66
C MET A 160 -22.57 13.05 -1.59
N TRP A 161 -23.74 13.64 -1.66
CA TRP A 161 -24.12 14.75 -0.79
C TRP A 161 -25.11 14.33 0.32
N ASN A 162 -25.88 13.26 0.07
CA ASN A 162 -26.82 12.68 1.02
C ASN A 162 -26.70 11.15 1.00
N THR A 163 -26.12 10.60 2.04
CA THR A 163 -25.87 9.14 2.16
C THR A 163 -27.14 8.31 2.21
N LYS A 164 -28.28 8.87 2.63
CA LYS A 164 -29.58 8.18 2.61
C LYS A 164 -29.98 7.74 1.19
N GLU A 165 -29.54 8.47 0.17
CA GLU A 165 -29.73 8.08 -1.25
C GLU A 165 -29.06 6.76 -1.64
N CYS A 166 -28.11 6.26 -0.82
CA CYS A 166 -27.54 4.94 -0.97
C CYS A 166 -28.57 3.84 -0.66
N TRP A 167 -29.56 4.11 0.18
CA TRP A 167 -30.48 3.11 0.73
C TRP A 167 -31.88 3.19 0.15
N TYR A 168 -32.30 4.32 -0.43
CA TYR A 168 -33.59 4.41 -1.09
C TYR A 168 -33.67 3.50 -2.29
N ASN A 169 -34.78 2.74 -2.38
CA ASN A 169 -35.03 1.71 -3.38
C ASN A 169 -34.00 0.54 -3.39
N TYR A 170 -33.23 0.37 -2.33
CA TYR A 170 -32.36 -0.77 -2.18
C TYR A 170 -33.20 -2.06 -2.01
N PRO A 171 -32.85 -3.19 -2.67
CA PRO A 171 -31.73 -3.42 -3.55
C PRO A 171 -31.99 -3.14 -5.05
N PHE A 172 -33.14 -2.57 -5.43
CA PHE A 172 -33.54 -2.38 -6.83
C PHE A 172 -32.95 -1.09 -7.45
N GLN A 173 -31.65 -0.90 -7.24
CA GLN A 173 -30.94 0.27 -7.76
C GLN A 173 -30.29 -0.05 -9.12
N PRO A 174 -30.53 0.79 -10.17
CA PRO A 174 -29.97 0.56 -11.48
C PRO A 174 -28.44 0.68 -11.48
N LEU A 175 -27.80 -0.26 -12.17
CA LEU A 175 -26.36 -0.23 -12.42
C LEU A 175 -26.05 0.76 -13.53
N SER A 176 -25.27 1.79 -13.23
CA SER A 176 -24.76 2.67 -14.29
C SER A 176 -23.43 2.14 -14.85
N PRO A 177 -23.15 2.39 -16.15
CA PRO A 177 -21.85 2.03 -16.74
C PRO A 177 -20.66 2.64 -15.98
N GLY A 178 -20.83 3.84 -15.41
CA GLY A 178 -19.81 4.50 -14.61
C GLY A 178 -19.49 3.74 -13.32
N GLN A 179 -20.51 3.25 -12.61
CA GLN A 179 -20.32 2.42 -11.41
C GLN A 179 -19.64 1.10 -11.75
N TYR A 180 -20.12 0.44 -12.80
CA TYR A 180 -19.57 -0.85 -13.25
C TYR A 180 -18.08 -0.73 -13.55
N ASN A 181 -17.70 0.24 -14.38
CA ASN A 181 -16.30 0.46 -14.75
C ASN A 181 -15.41 0.79 -13.53
N TYR A 182 -15.93 1.59 -12.59
CA TYR A 182 -15.22 1.94 -11.38
C TYR A 182 -14.95 0.70 -10.50
N TYR A 183 -16.00 -0.07 -10.23
CA TYR A 183 -15.88 -1.31 -9.44
C TYR A 183 -14.95 -2.33 -10.08
N LEU A 184 -15.07 -2.49 -11.41
CA LEU A 184 -14.25 -3.44 -12.15
C LEU A 184 -12.77 -3.04 -12.15
N ALA A 185 -12.48 -1.76 -12.35
CA ALA A 185 -11.11 -1.24 -12.32
C ALA A 185 -10.47 -1.38 -10.93
N GLU A 186 -11.20 -1.00 -9.88
CA GLU A 186 -10.75 -1.13 -8.50
C GLU A 186 -10.50 -2.57 -8.11
N LEU A 187 -11.46 -3.46 -8.36
CA LEU A 187 -11.31 -4.86 -8.01
C LEU A 187 -10.15 -5.52 -8.76
N ALA A 188 -9.99 -5.22 -10.06
CA ALA A 188 -8.86 -5.71 -10.85
C ALA A 188 -7.52 -5.21 -10.30
N PHE A 189 -7.45 -3.94 -9.89
CA PHE A 189 -6.25 -3.38 -9.29
C PHE A 189 -5.92 -4.03 -7.95
N TYR A 190 -6.89 -4.19 -7.04
CA TYR A 190 -6.67 -4.86 -5.76
C TYR A 190 -6.27 -6.33 -5.91
N TRP A 191 -6.83 -7.07 -6.88
CA TRP A 191 -6.36 -8.40 -7.23
C TRP A 191 -4.91 -8.37 -7.72
N SER A 192 -4.55 -7.39 -8.56
CA SER A 192 -3.17 -7.24 -9.02
C SER A 192 -2.20 -6.95 -7.88
N LEU A 193 -2.59 -6.11 -6.90
CA LEU A 193 -1.81 -5.84 -5.70
C LEU A 193 -1.66 -7.08 -4.81
N MET A 194 -2.72 -7.86 -4.63
CA MET A 194 -2.68 -9.11 -3.87
C MET A 194 -1.69 -10.11 -4.48
N LEU A 195 -1.71 -10.27 -5.81
CA LEU A 195 -0.80 -11.16 -6.54
C LEU A 195 0.66 -10.69 -6.44
N THR A 196 0.90 -9.38 -6.52
CA THR A 196 2.26 -8.83 -6.48
C THR A 196 2.80 -8.58 -5.08
N GLN A 197 1.98 -8.66 -4.04
CA GLN A 197 2.39 -8.40 -2.66
C GLN A 197 3.57 -9.26 -2.21
N PHE A 198 3.71 -10.47 -2.76
CA PHE A 198 4.79 -11.40 -2.42
C PHE A 198 6.07 -11.14 -3.20
N THR A 199 6.00 -10.44 -4.34
CA THR A 199 7.13 -10.13 -5.24
C THR A 199 7.58 -8.69 -5.16
N ASP A 200 6.68 -7.79 -4.73
CA ASP A 200 6.98 -6.38 -4.50
C ASP A 200 7.90 -6.19 -3.28
N VAL A 201 8.40 -4.98 -3.12
CA VAL A 201 9.24 -4.62 -1.98
C VAL A 201 8.48 -4.86 -0.66
N LYS A 202 8.95 -5.83 0.12
CA LYS A 202 8.35 -6.16 1.42
C LYS A 202 8.53 -5.01 2.40
N ARG A 203 7.42 -4.64 3.06
CA ARG A 203 7.36 -3.59 4.09
C ARG A 203 7.15 -4.22 5.45
N LYS A 204 7.39 -3.46 6.52
CA LYS A 204 7.19 -3.92 7.91
C LYS A 204 5.73 -4.23 8.22
N ASP A 205 4.80 -3.57 7.55
CA ASP A 205 3.36 -3.75 7.67
C ASP A 205 2.76 -4.78 6.70
N PHE A 206 3.58 -5.71 6.19
CA PHE A 206 3.17 -6.72 5.19
C PHE A 206 1.89 -7.47 5.58
N ASN A 207 1.82 -7.97 6.82
CA ASN A 207 0.66 -8.73 7.30
C ASN A 207 -0.59 -7.86 7.42
N ILE A 208 -0.42 -6.59 7.84
CA ILE A 208 -1.50 -5.61 7.95
C ILE A 208 -2.06 -5.32 6.55
N MET A 209 -1.17 -5.11 5.57
CA MET A 209 -1.56 -4.92 4.16
C MET A 209 -2.25 -6.14 3.57
N LEU A 210 -1.84 -7.36 3.93
CA LEU A 210 -2.50 -8.60 3.47
C LEU A 210 -3.95 -8.67 3.96
N VAL A 211 -4.17 -8.40 5.25
CA VAL A 211 -5.54 -8.35 5.83
C VAL A 211 -6.36 -7.24 5.17
N HIS A 212 -5.76 -6.06 4.93
CA HIS A 212 -6.42 -4.96 4.24
C HIS A 212 -6.87 -5.35 2.82
N HIS A 213 -5.97 -5.90 2.00
CA HIS A 213 -6.32 -6.29 0.63
C HIS A 213 -7.41 -7.35 0.62
N PHE A 214 -7.35 -8.34 1.52
CA PHE A 214 -8.39 -9.35 1.64
C PHE A 214 -9.74 -8.73 2.01
N ALA A 215 -9.77 -7.86 3.03
CA ALA A 215 -11.00 -7.18 3.44
C ALA A 215 -11.56 -6.29 2.32
N THR A 216 -10.70 -5.58 1.59
CA THR A 216 -11.11 -4.70 0.49
C THR A 216 -11.67 -5.48 -0.68
N ILE A 217 -11.00 -6.55 -1.12
CA ILE A 217 -11.50 -7.43 -2.20
C ILE A 217 -12.86 -8.03 -1.80
N SER A 218 -13.00 -8.48 -0.55
CA SER A 218 -14.26 -9.03 -0.03
C SER A 218 -15.37 -7.98 -0.03
N LEU A 219 -15.09 -6.76 0.47
CA LEU A 219 -16.06 -5.66 0.49
C LEU A 219 -16.51 -5.27 -0.91
N ILE A 220 -15.58 -5.08 -1.86
CA ILE A 220 -15.91 -4.73 -3.25
C ILE A 220 -16.77 -5.84 -3.88
N THR A 221 -16.39 -7.11 -3.72
CA THR A 221 -17.12 -8.24 -4.29
C THR A 221 -18.50 -8.40 -3.68
N PHE A 222 -18.63 -8.35 -2.36
CA PHE A 222 -19.90 -8.54 -1.66
C PHE A 222 -20.85 -7.35 -1.86
N SER A 223 -20.33 -6.12 -1.84
CA SER A 223 -21.15 -4.94 -2.12
C SER A 223 -21.67 -4.93 -3.56
N TYR A 224 -20.88 -5.44 -4.51
CA TYR A 224 -21.34 -5.62 -5.89
C TYR A 224 -22.44 -6.69 -5.96
N ALA A 225 -22.23 -7.85 -5.33
CA ALA A 225 -23.19 -8.95 -5.33
C ALA A 225 -24.55 -8.55 -4.73
N ASN A 226 -24.54 -7.70 -3.70
CA ASN A 226 -25.73 -7.24 -2.98
C ASN A 226 -26.33 -5.94 -3.53
N ASN A 227 -25.86 -5.44 -4.65
CA ASN A 227 -26.27 -4.15 -5.20
C ASN A 227 -26.09 -2.94 -4.25
N MET A 228 -25.04 -2.96 -3.41
CA MET A 228 -24.66 -1.83 -2.52
C MET A 228 -23.63 -0.91 -3.18
N LEU A 229 -23.75 -0.70 -4.50
CA LEU A 229 -22.71 -0.01 -5.27
C LEU A 229 -22.57 1.47 -4.91
N ARG A 230 -23.68 2.15 -4.58
CA ARG A 230 -23.63 3.57 -4.24
C ARG A 230 -22.74 3.82 -3.04
N MET A 231 -22.96 3.05 -1.98
CA MET A 231 -22.12 3.14 -0.77
C MET A 231 -20.68 2.71 -1.04
N GLY A 232 -20.48 1.62 -1.78
CA GLY A 232 -19.14 1.14 -2.10
C GLY A 232 -18.32 2.14 -2.91
N THR A 233 -18.94 2.92 -3.83
CA THR A 233 -18.23 3.99 -4.55
C THR A 233 -17.71 5.09 -3.61
N LEU A 234 -18.48 5.43 -2.56
CA LEU A 234 -18.04 6.38 -1.54
C LEU A 234 -16.88 5.82 -0.71
N VAL A 235 -16.98 4.55 -0.28
CA VAL A 235 -15.92 3.87 0.46
C VAL A 235 -14.60 3.91 -0.31
N MET A 236 -14.59 3.48 -1.58
CA MET A 236 -13.40 3.45 -2.41
C MET A 236 -12.81 4.85 -2.62
N CYS A 237 -13.63 5.84 -2.98
CA CYS A 237 -13.20 7.22 -3.20
C CYS A 237 -12.54 7.85 -1.96
N VAL A 238 -13.12 7.63 -0.77
CA VAL A 238 -12.56 8.11 0.51
C VAL A 238 -11.21 7.47 0.80
N HIS A 239 -11.02 6.19 0.37
CA HIS A 239 -9.77 5.48 0.56
C HIS A 239 -8.67 5.96 -0.39
N ASP A 240 -8.96 6.21 -1.65
CA ASP A 240 -7.96 6.59 -2.64
C ASP A 240 -7.37 7.99 -2.42
N ALA A 241 -8.16 8.89 -1.83
CA ALA A 241 -7.79 10.29 -1.64
C ALA A 241 -6.43 10.49 -0.94
N ALA A 242 -6.14 9.71 0.11
CA ALA A 242 -4.90 9.82 0.86
C ALA A 242 -3.72 9.15 0.14
N ASP A 243 -3.96 8.07 -0.61
CA ASP A 243 -2.90 7.24 -1.19
C ASP A 243 -2.15 7.96 -2.32
N ILE A 244 -2.79 8.93 -2.99
CA ILE A 244 -2.14 9.82 -3.95
C ILE A 244 -0.97 10.57 -3.30
N PHE A 245 -1.22 11.22 -2.16
CA PHE A 245 -0.22 12.01 -1.45
C PHE A 245 0.87 11.13 -0.81
N LEU A 246 0.51 9.94 -0.36
CA LEU A 246 1.47 8.95 0.15
C LEU A 246 2.48 8.55 -0.93
N GLU A 247 2.00 8.16 -2.10
CA GLU A 247 2.90 7.73 -3.18
C GLU A 247 3.68 8.91 -3.76
N ALA A 248 3.08 10.11 -3.85
CA ALA A 248 3.79 11.34 -4.23
C ALA A 248 4.92 11.68 -3.24
N ALA A 249 4.70 11.57 -1.92
CA ALA A 249 5.72 11.79 -0.91
C ALA A 249 6.88 10.79 -1.03
N LYS A 250 6.60 9.52 -1.32
CA LYS A 250 7.62 8.50 -1.59
C LYS A 250 8.44 8.84 -2.83
N LEU A 251 7.80 9.26 -3.93
CA LEU A 251 8.49 9.67 -5.15
C LEU A 251 9.42 10.87 -4.89
N ALA A 252 8.95 11.88 -4.15
CA ALA A 252 9.77 13.03 -3.76
C ALA A 252 10.97 12.62 -2.90
N ASN A 253 10.79 11.65 -1.98
CA ASN A 253 11.88 11.11 -1.17
C ASN A 253 12.91 10.36 -2.03
N TYR A 254 12.48 9.53 -2.98
CA TYR A 254 13.40 8.81 -3.89
C TYR A 254 14.14 9.77 -4.83
N ALA A 255 13.50 10.87 -5.24
CA ALA A 255 14.12 11.95 -6.00
C ALA A 255 15.01 12.87 -5.15
N LYS A 256 15.16 12.60 -3.83
CA LYS A 256 15.95 13.42 -2.88
C LYS A 256 15.46 14.86 -2.73
N CYS A 257 14.22 15.14 -3.09
CA CYS A 257 13.58 16.45 -2.92
C CYS A 257 12.96 16.57 -1.51
N GLN A 258 13.81 16.78 -0.48
CA GLN A 258 13.40 16.71 0.93
C GLN A 258 12.24 17.67 1.27
N LYS A 259 12.31 18.95 0.85
CA LYS A 259 11.25 19.94 1.14
C LYS A 259 9.89 19.51 0.57
N LEU A 260 9.88 18.98 -0.67
CA LEU A 260 8.66 18.48 -1.30
C LEU A 260 8.13 17.24 -0.57
N CYS A 261 9.03 16.33 -0.18
CA CYS A 261 8.67 15.14 0.60
C CYS A 261 8.01 15.53 1.92
N ASP A 262 8.59 16.46 2.67
CA ASP A 262 8.07 16.92 3.96
C ASP A 262 6.69 17.58 3.81
N THR A 263 6.52 18.44 2.79
CA THR A 263 5.22 19.06 2.48
C THR A 263 4.16 18.04 2.12
N LEU A 264 4.48 17.11 1.20
CA LEU A 264 3.54 16.06 0.77
C LEU A 264 3.20 15.10 1.91
N PHE A 265 4.15 14.84 2.83
CA PHE A 265 3.89 14.02 4.01
C PHE A 265 2.91 14.70 5.00
N ILE A 266 3.03 16.01 5.18
CA ILE A 266 2.06 16.78 5.99
C ILE A 266 0.68 16.74 5.36
N VAL A 267 0.58 17.01 4.05
CA VAL A 267 -0.69 16.93 3.32
C VAL A 267 -1.29 15.53 3.40
N PHE A 268 -0.47 14.49 3.17
CA PHE A 268 -0.89 13.10 3.34
C PHE A 268 -1.46 12.82 4.74
N SER A 269 -0.76 13.26 5.79
CA SER A 269 -1.18 13.03 7.17
C SER A 269 -2.53 13.70 7.49
N LEU A 270 -2.74 14.92 7.00
CA LEU A 270 -3.99 15.66 7.15
C LEU A 270 -5.13 15.00 6.35
N VAL A 271 -4.90 14.67 5.08
CA VAL A 271 -5.91 14.01 4.24
C VAL A 271 -6.26 12.65 4.81
N PHE A 272 -5.26 11.86 5.24
CA PHE A 272 -5.50 10.57 5.89
C PHE A 272 -6.36 10.71 7.14
N PHE A 273 -6.05 11.67 8.01
CA PHE A 273 -6.84 11.94 9.22
C PHE A 273 -8.29 12.28 8.87
N ILE A 274 -8.50 13.24 7.97
CA ILE A 274 -9.84 13.70 7.60
C ILE A 274 -10.63 12.58 6.92
N THR A 275 -10.05 11.89 5.94
CA THR A 275 -10.78 10.89 5.16
C THR A 275 -11.01 9.59 5.94
N ARG A 276 -10.02 9.09 6.69
CA ARG A 276 -10.04 7.77 7.32
C ARG A 276 -10.49 7.76 8.79
N LEU A 277 -10.32 8.88 9.51
CA LEU A 277 -10.69 8.98 10.93
C LEU A 277 -11.84 9.94 11.21
N VAL A 278 -12.24 10.78 10.23
CA VAL A 278 -13.41 11.65 10.37
C VAL A 278 -14.49 11.22 9.37
N ILE A 279 -14.27 11.36 8.07
CA ILE A 279 -15.31 11.08 7.07
C ILE A 279 -15.70 9.60 7.10
N TYR A 280 -14.75 8.68 7.11
CA TYR A 280 -15.07 7.26 7.07
C TYR A 280 -15.93 6.79 8.26
N PRO A 281 -15.59 7.02 9.53
CA PRO A 281 -16.43 6.55 10.64
C PRO A 281 -17.73 7.33 10.77
N PHE A 282 -17.71 8.66 10.66
CA PHE A 282 -18.89 9.50 10.99
C PHE A 282 -19.84 9.69 9.81
N TRP A 283 -19.43 9.43 8.60
CA TRP A 283 -20.26 9.57 7.42
C TRP A 283 -20.53 8.21 6.75
N VAL A 284 -19.52 7.45 6.43
CA VAL A 284 -19.65 6.16 5.72
C VAL A 284 -20.15 5.07 6.67
N VAL A 285 -19.42 4.79 7.76
CA VAL A 285 -19.77 3.72 8.71
C VAL A 285 -21.08 4.03 9.41
N HIS A 286 -21.31 5.29 9.78
CA HIS A 286 -22.58 5.73 10.35
C HIS A 286 -23.76 5.43 9.40
N SER A 287 -23.62 5.77 8.11
CA SER A 287 -24.67 5.49 7.12
C SER A 287 -24.94 3.99 6.98
N VAL A 288 -23.89 3.16 6.93
CA VAL A 288 -24.08 1.70 6.81
C VAL A 288 -24.61 1.07 8.09
N LEU A 289 -24.27 1.60 9.27
CA LEU A 289 -24.75 1.07 10.55
C LEU A 289 -26.17 1.53 10.90
N ILE A 290 -26.45 2.79 10.71
CA ILE A 290 -27.70 3.42 11.20
C ILE A 290 -28.71 3.61 10.08
N GLU A 291 -28.36 4.36 9.02
CA GLU A 291 -29.31 4.71 7.97
C GLU A 291 -29.79 3.47 7.20
N SER A 292 -28.90 2.50 6.94
CA SER A 292 -29.31 1.25 6.28
C SER A 292 -30.31 0.47 7.12
N TRP A 293 -30.09 0.42 8.45
CA TRP A 293 -30.98 -0.28 9.35
C TRP A 293 -32.36 0.40 9.45
N GLU A 294 -32.39 1.72 9.47
CA GLU A 294 -33.62 2.51 9.55
C GLU A 294 -34.47 2.44 8.25
N ILE A 295 -33.78 2.41 7.09
CA ILE A 295 -34.47 2.52 5.78
C ILE A 295 -34.76 1.14 5.18
N VAL A 296 -33.81 0.20 5.26
CA VAL A 296 -33.91 -1.12 4.64
C VAL A 296 -34.43 -2.17 5.62
N GLY A 297 -34.10 -2.03 6.90
CA GLY A 297 -34.40 -3.01 7.94
C GLY A 297 -33.29 -4.05 8.13
N PRO A 298 -33.53 -5.06 8.98
CA PRO A 298 -32.52 -6.06 9.31
C PRO A 298 -32.33 -7.10 8.17
N TYR A 299 -31.08 -7.39 7.83
CA TYR A 299 -30.66 -8.49 6.95
C TYR A 299 -29.32 -9.07 7.42
N GLN A 300 -29.09 -10.36 7.20
CA GLN A 300 -27.96 -11.05 7.85
C GLN A 300 -26.59 -10.61 7.32
N SER A 301 -26.44 -10.34 6.03
CA SER A 301 -25.18 -9.87 5.43
C SER A 301 -24.75 -8.50 5.96
N TRP A 302 -25.65 -7.74 6.57
CA TRP A 302 -25.33 -6.49 7.27
C TRP A 302 -24.23 -6.67 8.33
N TRP A 303 -24.30 -7.76 9.11
CA TRP A 303 -23.27 -8.06 10.12
C TRP A 303 -21.89 -8.31 9.49
N LEU A 304 -21.85 -9.06 8.39
CA LEU A 304 -20.60 -9.38 7.68
C LEU A 304 -19.98 -8.10 7.09
N LEU A 305 -20.77 -7.30 6.38
CA LEU A 305 -20.28 -6.09 5.71
C LEU A 305 -19.82 -5.05 6.72
N ASN A 306 -20.60 -4.80 7.77
CA ASN A 306 -20.19 -3.90 8.84
C ASN A 306 -18.99 -4.41 9.60
N GLY A 307 -18.87 -5.71 9.84
CA GLY A 307 -17.68 -6.33 10.44
C GLY A 307 -16.43 -6.05 9.63
N LEU A 308 -16.50 -6.20 8.29
CA LEU A 308 -15.37 -5.88 7.40
C LEU A 308 -15.03 -4.39 7.39
N LEU A 309 -16.04 -3.48 7.40
CA LEU A 309 -15.81 -2.04 7.50
C LEU A 309 -15.15 -1.66 8.83
N LEU A 310 -15.55 -2.30 9.95
CA LEU A 310 -14.92 -2.09 11.25
C LEU A 310 -13.48 -2.62 11.30
N VAL A 311 -13.19 -3.74 10.63
CA VAL A 311 -11.80 -4.22 10.46
C VAL A 311 -10.97 -3.15 9.75
N LEU A 312 -11.47 -2.55 8.67
CA LEU A 312 -10.77 -1.44 8.01
C LEU A 312 -10.56 -0.25 8.95
N GLN A 313 -11.57 0.09 9.78
CA GLN A 313 -11.44 1.19 10.75
C GLN A 313 -10.33 0.92 11.77
N VAL A 314 -10.21 -0.31 12.27
CA VAL A 314 -9.10 -0.69 13.16
C VAL A 314 -7.75 -0.53 12.47
N LEU A 315 -7.63 -0.96 11.20
CA LEU A 315 -6.41 -0.79 10.41
C LEU A 315 -6.06 0.69 10.20
N HIS A 316 -7.07 1.56 9.98
CA HIS A 316 -6.86 3.01 9.87
C HIS A 316 -6.27 3.61 11.16
N VAL A 317 -6.76 3.20 12.32
CA VAL A 317 -6.23 3.65 13.61
C VAL A 317 -4.77 3.20 13.79
N ILE A 318 -4.46 1.95 13.45
CA ILE A 318 -3.09 1.42 13.51
C ILE A 318 -2.16 2.22 12.59
N TRP A 319 -2.54 2.45 11.33
CA TRP A 319 -1.73 3.24 10.41
C TRP A 319 -1.59 4.69 10.84
N PHE A 320 -2.66 5.30 11.35
CA PHE A 320 -2.58 6.67 11.85
C PHE A 320 -1.60 6.79 13.03
N TYR A 321 -1.60 5.83 13.94
CA TYR A 321 -0.59 5.77 15.00
C TYR A 321 0.84 5.75 14.44
N LEU A 322 1.10 4.94 13.40
CA LEU A 322 2.42 4.88 12.76
C LEU A 322 2.78 6.20 12.07
N ILE A 323 1.81 6.82 11.38
CA ILE A 323 1.99 8.13 10.72
C ILE A 323 2.29 9.22 11.76
N ALA A 324 1.50 9.29 12.83
CA ALA A 324 1.70 10.27 13.90
C ALA A 324 3.07 10.12 14.57
N ARG A 325 3.53 8.89 14.80
CA ARG A 325 4.86 8.61 15.33
C ARG A 325 5.97 9.16 14.42
N ILE A 326 5.82 9.02 13.09
CA ILE A 326 6.79 9.57 12.13
C ILE A 326 6.72 11.10 12.13
N ALA A 327 5.52 11.69 12.14
CA ALA A 327 5.31 13.14 12.18
C ALA A 327 5.94 13.77 13.44
N ILE A 328 5.72 13.17 14.61
CA ILE A 328 6.31 13.63 15.86
C ILE A 328 7.83 13.57 15.80
N LYS A 329 8.41 12.45 15.34
CA LYS A 329 9.88 12.35 15.18
C LYS A 329 10.43 13.40 14.21
N ALA A 330 9.71 13.71 13.13
CA ALA A 330 10.10 14.73 12.16
C ALA A 330 10.10 16.13 12.77
N LEU A 331 9.12 16.46 13.59
CA LEU A 331 9.04 17.73 14.32
C LEU A 331 10.24 17.92 15.27
N PHE A 332 10.63 16.87 15.99
CA PHE A 332 11.78 16.95 16.91
C PHE A 332 13.15 16.94 16.21
N LYS A 333 13.28 16.26 15.06
CA LYS A 333 14.54 16.13 14.33
C LYS A 333 14.69 17.11 13.15
N GLY A 334 13.67 17.91 12.85
CA GLY A 334 13.67 18.91 11.77
C GLY A 334 13.63 18.33 10.34
N LYS A 335 13.46 17.01 10.19
CA LYS A 335 13.35 16.32 8.89
C LYS A 335 12.46 15.08 9.04
N VAL A 336 11.64 14.80 8.04
CA VAL A 336 10.96 13.49 7.95
C VAL A 336 12.07 12.44 7.80
N ALA A 337 12.31 11.69 8.87
CA ALA A 337 13.24 10.57 8.84
C ALA A 337 12.71 9.52 7.85
N LYS A 338 13.62 8.69 7.31
CA LYS A 338 13.27 7.54 6.47
C LYS A 338 12.00 6.86 6.99
N ASP A 339 11.04 6.60 6.11
CA ASP A 339 9.79 5.93 6.45
C ASP A 339 10.12 4.63 7.23
N ASP A 340 9.81 4.61 8.52
CA ASP A 340 10.05 3.45 9.39
C ASP A 340 9.36 2.16 8.87
N ARG A 341 8.45 2.31 7.89
CA ARG A 341 7.74 1.22 7.19
C ARG A 341 8.51 0.68 5.98
N SER A 342 9.50 1.44 5.45
CA SER A 342 10.07 1.12 4.14
C SER A 342 11.20 0.07 4.16
N ASP A 343 11.85 -0.21 5.31
CA ASP A 343 12.96 -1.15 5.34
C ASP A 343 12.96 -2.00 6.64
N ILE A 344 12.99 -3.31 6.45
CA ILE A 344 13.12 -4.29 7.55
C ILE A 344 14.47 -4.17 8.24
N GLU A 345 15.46 -3.50 7.62
CA GLU A 345 16.82 -3.37 8.12
C GLU A 345 17.43 -2.01 7.77
N SER A 346 17.24 -0.99 8.57
CA SER A 346 18.16 0.14 8.60
C SER A 346 17.98 1.01 9.83
N SER A 347 18.32 0.53 10.97
CA SER A 347 18.20 1.40 12.15
C SER A 347 19.32 1.25 13.15
N SER A 348 20.55 1.07 12.82
CA SER A 348 21.58 1.30 13.86
C SER A 348 23.03 1.46 13.40
N GLU A 349 23.32 1.29 12.10
CA GLU A 349 24.73 1.24 11.69
C GLU A 349 25.24 2.44 10.88
N ASP A 350 24.35 3.31 10.36
CA ASP A 350 24.78 4.47 9.55
C ASP A 350 25.26 5.67 10.41
N GLU A 351 24.97 5.70 11.72
CA GLU A 351 25.45 6.77 12.61
C GLU A 351 26.90 6.54 13.11
N ALA A 352 27.41 5.31 13.07
CA ALA A 352 28.77 5.00 13.53
C ALA A 352 29.87 5.33 12.51
N ASP A 353 29.57 5.32 11.20
CA ASP A 353 30.58 5.58 10.15
C ASP A 353 30.82 7.08 9.88
N THR A 354 29.88 7.96 10.26
CA THR A 354 30.03 9.42 10.09
C THR A 354 30.95 10.02 11.15
N ASN A 355 31.02 9.44 12.34
CA ASN A 355 31.88 9.90 13.41
C ASN A 355 33.35 9.43 13.28
N CYS A 356 33.64 8.39 12.50
CA CYS A 356 35.03 7.95 12.27
C CYS A 356 35.76 8.71 11.16
N ARG A 357 35.05 9.51 10.35
CA ARG A 357 35.67 10.25 9.23
C ARG A 357 36.11 11.67 9.62
N SER A 358 35.71 12.14 10.82
CA SER A 358 35.99 13.49 11.34
C SER A 358 37.24 13.58 12.21
N THR A 359 37.99 12.48 12.44
CA THR A 359 39.16 12.49 13.33
C THR A 359 40.39 11.86 12.68
N LYS A 360 40.75 12.26 11.47
CA LYS A 360 42.08 12.02 10.92
C LYS A 360 42.50 13.18 10.02
N ASP A 361 42.88 14.27 10.63
CA ASP A 361 43.90 15.14 10.10
C ASP A 361 45.23 14.75 10.79
N PRO A 362 46.24 14.32 10.07
CA PRO A 362 47.57 14.21 10.64
C PRO A 362 48.27 15.56 10.46
N LYS A 363 48.39 16.30 11.56
CA LYS A 363 49.53 17.20 11.72
C LYS A 363 50.78 16.35 11.90
N ASP A 364 51.68 16.42 10.98
CA ASP A 364 53.08 16.26 11.24
C ASP A 364 53.87 17.32 10.49
N SER A 365 54.21 18.28 11.25
CA SER A 365 55.29 19.22 10.98
C SER A 365 56.61 18.54 11.32
N SER A 366 57.44 18.33 10.39
CA SER A 366 58.86 18.13 10.66
C SER A 366 59.65 19.28 10.08
N SER A 367 60.08 20.09 11.00
CA SER A 367 61.19 21.03 10.84
C SER A 367 62.47 20.25 10.44
N ASN A 368 63.19 20.73 9.46
CA ASN A 368 64.62 20.77 9.51
C ASN A 368 65.12 21.87 8.58
N GLY A 369 65.78 22.80 9.22
CA GLY A 369 66.53 23.86 8.60
C GLY A 369 67.81 23.33 7.97
N CYS A 370 68.31 24.02 6.99
CA CYS A 370 69.75 24.32 6.87
C CYS A 370 69.99 25.55 6.00
N SER A 371 70.77 26.37 6.55
CA SER A 371 71.35 27.63 6.11
C SER A 371 72.28 27.56 4.90
N ARG A 372 72.58 28.74 4.35
CA ARG A 372 73.70 29.18 3.50
C ARG A 372 73.34 29.19 1.99
N THR A 373 73.47 30.20 1.31
CA THR A 373 74.31 31.46 1.24
C THR A 373 73.48 32.51 0.50
#